data_31c3a5f1ec0b5dcd814cee05df9d7374
#
_entry.id   31c3a5f1ec0b5dcd814cee05df9d7374
#
_cell.length_a   1.000
_cell.length_b   1.000
_cell.length_c   1.000
_cell.angle_alpha   90.00
_cell.angle_beta   90.00
_cell.angle_gamma   90.00
#
_symmetry.space_group_name_H-M   'P 1'
#
loop_
_entity.id
_entity.type
_entity.pdbx_description
1 polymer ?
#
loop_
_entity_poly.entity_id
_entity_poly.type
_entity_poly.pdbx_seq_one_letter_code
_entity_poly.pdbx_strand_id
1 'polypeptide(L)'
;MDFKKLKILQKLYINGKWTSGVRGKSFEVLNPADESVITKVDEATNEDVDIAVKAAREAFEKGPWSRMNPSERQRCLYKLADLV
;
A
#
# COMPACT_ATOMS: atom_id res chain seq x y z
N MET A 1 15.54 4.18 -17.17
CA MET A 1 15.16 3.07 -16.28
C MET A 1 14.25 2.10 -17.02
N ASP A 2 14.56 0.82 -16.97
CA ASP A 2 13.72 -0.21 -17.59
C ASP A 2 12.71 -0.71 -16.55
N PHE A 3 11.48 -0.24 -16.63
CA PHE A 3 10.41 -0.60 -15.70
C PHE A 3 10.04 -2.09 -15.75
N LYS A 4 10.32 -2.77 -16.86
CA LYS A 4 10.04 -4.20 -17.01
C LYS A 4 10.90 -5.08 -16.10
N LYS A 5 12.06 -4.58 -15.67
CA LYS A 5 12.96 -5.30 -14.77
C LYS A 5 12.63 -5.12 -13.30
N LEU A 6 11.73 -4.17 -12.97
CA LEU A 6 11.31 -3.93 -11.61
C LEU A 6 10.19 -4.92 -11.23
N LYS A 7 10.33 -5.54 -10.06
CA LYS A 7 9.25 -6.32 -9.47
C LYS A 7 8.26 -5.37 -8.81
N ILE A 8 7.25 -4.96 -9.55
CA ILE A 8 6.22 -4.06 -9.05
C ILE A 8 5.02 -4.92 -8.63
N LEU A 9 4.66 -4.84 -7.35
CA LEU A 9 3.46 -5.49 -6.86
C LEU A 9 2.24 -4.67 -7.29
N GLN A 10 1.33 -5.33 -7.99
CA GLN A 10 0.20 -4.71 -8.65
C GLN A 10 -1.09 -4.79 -7.84
N LYS A 11 -0.98 -5.20 -6.59
CA LYS A 11 -2.11 -5.45 -5.70
C LYS A 11 -2.31 -4.33 -4.69
N LEU A 12 -3.46 -4.35 -4.02
CA LEU A 12 -3.74 -3.48 -2.89
C LEU A 12 -2.98 -3.98 -1.65
N TYR A 13 -2.54 -3.05 -0.82
CA TYR A 13 -1.91 -3.39 0.45
C TYR A 13 -2.84 -2.98 1.59
N ILE A 14 -3.45 -3.97 2.23
CA ILE A 14 -4.44 -3.75 3.29
C ILE A 14 -4.16 -4.69 4.45
N ASN A 15 -4.13 -4.14 5.65
CA ASN A 15 -3.96 -4.90 6.89
C ASN A 15 -2.70 -5.78 6.88
N GLY A 16 -1.58 -5.23 6.40
CA GLY A 16 -0.30 -5.92 6.35
C GLY A 16 -0.17 -6.99 5.27
N LYS A 17 -1.11 -7.05 4.33
CA LYS A 17 -1.14 -8.08 3.28
C LYS A 17 -1.39 -7.47 1.90
N TRP A 18 -0.78 -8.07 0.90
CA TRP A 18 -1.06 -7.76 -0.50
C TRP A 18 -2.31 -8.55 -0.93
N THR A 19 -3.34 -7.84 -1.35
CA THR A 19 -4.62 -8.44 -1.72
C THR A 19 -5.10 -7.94 -3.07
N SER A 20 -5.81 -8.79 -3.81
CA SER A 20 -6.52 -8.35 -5.01
C SER A 20 -7.77 -7.58 -4.60
N GLY A 21 -8.19 -6.63 -5.44
CA GLY A 21 -9.46 -5.94 -5.25
C GLY A 21 -10.63 -6.94 -5.25
N VAL A 22 -11.67 -6.65 -4.47
CA VAL A 22 -12.83 -7.55 -4.31
C VAL A 22 -13.45 -7.92 -5.67
N ARG A 23 -13.50 -6.97 -6.61
CA ARG A 23 -14.09 -7.20 -7.93
C ARG A 23 -13.10 -7.68 -8.98
N GLY A 24 -11.82 -7.79 -8.64
CA GLY A 24 -10.79 -8.30 -9.53
C GLY A 24 -10.52 -7.44 -10.76
N LYS A 25 -10.88 -6.16 -10.74
CA LYS A 25 -10.62 -5.23 -11.84
C LYS A 25 -9.25 -4.61 -11.71
N SER A 26 -8.68 -4.22 -12.85
CA SER A 26 -7.39 -3.53 -12.92
C SER A 26 -7.44 -2.40 -13.94
N PHE A 27 -6.48 -1.48 -13.86
CA PHE A 27 -6.32 -0.43 -14.85
C PHE A 27 -4.86 -0.26 -15.22
N GLU A 28 -4.63 0.32 -16.40
CA GLU A 28 -3.29 0.54 -16.91
C GLU A 28 -2.67 1.81 -16.32
N VAL A 29 -1.39 1.72 -15.97
CA VAL A 29 -0.58 2.87 -15.57
C VAL A 29 0.28 3.28 -16.75
N LEU A 30 0.11 4.52 -17.20
CA LEU A 30 0.80 5.03 -18.38
C LEU A 30 2.05 5.83 -18.00
N ASN A 31 3.07 5.71 -18.85
CA ASN A 31 4.24 6.58 -18.76
C ASN A 31 3.88 7.94 -19.37
N PRO A 32 3.88 9.03 -18.60
CA PRO A 32 3.47 10.34 -19.11
C PRO A 32 4.42 10.90 -20.17
N ALA A 33 5.64 10.39 -20.27
CA ALA A 33 6.60 10.87 -21.26
C ALA A 33 6.25 10.44 -22.68
N ASP A 34 5.74 9.22 -22.88
CA ASP A 34 5.46 8.65 -24.21
C ASP A 34 4.12 7.91 -24.29
N GLU A 35 3.32 7.96 -23.24
CA GLU A 35 2.02 7.29 -23.13
C GLU A 35 2.06 5.76 -23.25
N SER A 36 3.24 5.16 -23.13
CA SER A 36 3.36 3.71 -23.10
C SER A 36 2.85 3.12 -21.77
N VAL A 37 2.38 1.87 -21.82
CA VAL A 37 1.90 1.18 -20.63
C VAL A 37 3.09 0.71 -19.80
N ILE A 38 3.19 1.18 -18.56
CA ILE A 38 4.21 0.72 -17.60
C ILE A 38 3.80 -0.63 -17.01
N THR A 39 2.58 -0.72 -16.50
CA THR A 39 2.04 -1.90 -15.85
C THR A 39 0.53 -1.78 -15.69
N LYS A 40 -0.08 -2.81 -15.13
CA LYS A 40 -1.48 -2.75 -14.65
C LYS A 40 -1.48 -2.88 -13.14
N VAL A 41 -2.37 -2.16 -12.48
CA VAL A 41 -2.55 -2.25 -11.03
C VAL A 41 -4.00 -2.57 -10.70
N ASP A 42 -4.21 -3.22 -9.57
CA ASP A 42 -5.56 -3.55 -9.14
C ASP A 42 -6.36 -2.27 -8.80
N GLU A 43 -7.61 -2.25 -9.24
CA GLU A 43 -8.53 -1.17 -8.96
C GLU A 43 -9.27 -1.42 -7.66
N ALA A 44 -9.23 -0.46 -6.74
CA ALA A 44 -9.99 -0.52 -5.51
C ALA A 44 -11.45 -0.08 -5.76
N THR A 45 -12.38 -0.83 -5.20
CA THR A 45 -13.81 -0.48 -5.19
C THR A 45 -14.18 0.14 -3.84
N ASN A 46 -15.44 0.57 -3.71
CA ASN A 46 -15.95 1.07 -2.43
C ASN A 46 -15.82 0.03 -1.31
N GLU A 47 -16.05 -1.24 -1.64
CA GLU A 47 -15.89 -2.34 -0.67
C GLU A 47 -14.44 -2.47 -0.20
N ASP A 48 -13.48 -2.32 -1.10
CA ASP A 48 -12.04 -2.35 -0.75
C ASP A 48 -11.66 -1.19 0.16
N VAL A 49 -12.19 0.01 -0.12
CA VAL A 49 -11.97 1.19 0.72
C VAL A 49 -12.55 0.97 2.12
N ASP A 50 -13.73 0.40 2.21
CA ASP A 50 -14.37 0.09 3.50
C ASP A 50 -13.53 -0.91 4.31
N ILE A 51 -12.99 -1.93 3.67
CA ILE A 51 -12.09 -2.91 4.31
C ILE A 51 -10.83 -2.22 4.80
N ALA A 52 -10.23 -1.34 4.00
CA ALA A 52 -9.02 -0.61 4.35
C ALA A 52 -9.26 0.34 5.53
N VAL A 53 -10.35 1.08 5.51
CA VAL A 53 -10.71 2.02 6.58
C VAL A 53 -10.98 1.25 7.88
N LYS A 54 -11.67 0.13 7.81
CA LYS A 54 -11.92 -0.72 8.98
C LYS A 54 -10.62 -1.23 9.59
N ALA A 55 -9.69 -1.70 8.76
CA ALA A 55 -8.38 -2.16 9.21
C ALA A 55 -7.59 -1.03 9.86
N ALA A 56 -7.59 0.16 9.27
CA ALA A 56 -6.93 1.34 9.82
C ALA A 56 -7.53 1.76 11.16
N ARG A 57 -8.85 1.74 11.27
CA ARG A 57 -9.56 2.07 12.51
C ARG A 57 -9.21 1.11 13.63
N GLU A 58 -9.20 -0.17 13.33
CA GLU A 58 -8.82 -1.21 14.29
C GLU A 58 -7.37 -1.06 14.74
N ALA A 59 -6.46 -0.76 13.82
CA ALA A 59 -5.05 -0.51 14.15
C ALA A 59 -4.90 0.70 15.08
N PHE A 60 -5.67 1.76 14.86
CA PHE A 60 -5.65 2.95 15.70
C PHE A 60 -6.19 2.66 17.10
N GLU A 61 -7.33 1.98 17.21
CA GLU A 61 -8.01 1.75 18.49
C GLU A 61 -7.36 0.63 19.31
N LYS A 62 -6.88 -0.43 18.68
CA LYS A 62 -6.42 -1.65 19.35
C LYS A 62 -4.98 -2.03 19.08
N GLY A 63 -4.36 -1.41 18.07
CA GLY A 63 -2.99 -1.74 17.67
C GLY A 63 -1.94 -1.18 18.61
N PRO A 64 -0.70 -1.69 18.53
CA PRO A 64 0.37 -1.29 19.43
C PRO A 64 0.88 0.12 19.20
N TRP A 65 0.82 0.64 17.97
CA TRP A 65 1.41 1.94 17.64
C TRP A 65 0.83 3.08 18.45
N SER A 66 -0.50 3.14 18.59
CA SER A 66 -1.17 4.19 19.34
C SER A 66 -0.88 4.14 20.84
N ARG A 67 -0.39 3.00 21.32
CA ARG A 67 -0.05 2.76 22.74
C ARG A 67 1.43 2.87 23.02
N MET A 68 2.26 2.99 21.99
CA MET A 68 3.69 3.20 22.16
C MET A 68 3.97 4.59 22.70
N ASN A 69 5.03 4.69 23.53
CA ASN A 69 5.52 6.00 23.91
C ASN A 69 6.25 6.67 22.73
N PRO A 70 6.44 8.00 22.78
CA PRO A 70 7.09 8.72 21.66
C PRO A 70 8.48 8.18 21.29
N SER A 71 9.26 7.71 22.26
CA SER A 71 10.61 7.17 22.01
C SER A 71 10.57 5.91 21.16
N GLU A 72 9.60 5.04 21.42
CA GLU A 72 9.42 3.79 20.67
C GLU A 72 9.01 4.07 19.22
N ARG A 73 8.07 5.00 19.03
CA ARG A 73 7.68 5.43 17.69
C ARG A 73 8.83 6.06 16.93
N GLN A 74 9.64 6.86 17.61
CA GLN A 74 10.84 7.48 17.05
C GLN A 74 11.82 6.43 16.54
N ARG A 75 12.07 5.36 17.30
CA ARG A 75 12.95 4.27 16.86
C ARG A 75 12.45 3.61 15.59
N CYS A 76 11.15 3.38 15.46
CA CYS A 76 10.57 2.80 14.26
C CYS A 76 10.81 3.71 13.03
N LEU A 77 10.64 5.02 13.20
CA LEU A 77 10.87 5.98 12.12
C LEU A 77 12.34 6.07 11.72
N TYR A 78 13.26 6.05 12.67
CA TYR A 78 14.69 6.01 12.37
C TYR A 78 15.07 4.73 11.62
N LYS A 79 14.52 3.59 12.03
CA LYS A 79 14.77 2.33 11.34
C LYS A 79 14.26 2.38 9.90
N LEU A 80 13.08 2.95 9.69
CA LEU A 80 12.55 3.16 8.33
C LEU A 80 13.51 4.01 7.49
N ALA A 81 14.01 5.10 8.04
CA ALA A 81 14.96 5.96 7.34
C ALA A 81 16.24 5.22 6.95
N ASP A 82 16.75 4.37 7.82
CA ASP A 82 17.95 3.56 7.53
C ASP A 82 17.69 2.52 6.43
N LEU A 83 16.47 2.01 6.33
CA LEU A 83 16.10 1.01 5.33
C LEU A 83 15.78 1.60 3.95
N VAL A 84 15.49 2.88 3.88
CA VAL A 84 15.25 3.59 2.63
C VAL A 84 16.58 4.01 2.01
#